data_c42935c65142711ac99c7758145b96ab
#
_entry.id   c42935c65142711ac99c7758145b96ab
#
_cell.length_a   1.000
_cell.length_b   1.000
_cell.length_c   1.000
_cell.angle_alpha   90.00
_cell.angle_beta   90.00
_cell.angle_gamma   90.00
#
_symmetry.space_group_name_H-M   'P 1'
#
loop_
_entity.id
_entity.type
_entity.pdbx_description
1 polymer ?
#
loop_
_entity_poly.entity_id
_entity_poly.type
_entity_poly.pdbx_seq_one_letter_code
_entity_poly.pdbx_strand_id
1 'polypeptide(L)'
;MKKVLIVHYSQTGQLSSLARNFATPLQTAGIQVDCVNIVPEQAFPFPWPFWRFFDTFPETVHLKPAPILPPHIPSENYDVVAIAYTVWFLSPSQPMTAFLQREETHRLLDGKPVITLIGCRNMWLGAQEKMKSLLKQNGAKLIGNIVKIDACNSAASFITTPAWMLTGDKRYFRSLPSAGIAEEELADAARFGAKLRDALLNQQPLDETLFQNMGAVTVNEKLIFSERAAGRSFFVWGRLLMATGRISPLLRRALLCFYIVFLLAMILVVLPVSVILKKLLHPLLKGRLKKLADYYAQPSGR
;
A
#
# COMPACT_ATOMS: atom_id res chain seq x y z
N MET A 1 -18.31 -14.79 20.83
CA MET A 1 -18.62 -14.11 19.56
C MET A 1 -17.29 -13.76 18.91
N LYS A 2 -17.11 -14.07 17.63
CA LYS A 2 -15.87 -13.75 16.90
C LYS A 2 -15.79 -12.25 16.65
N LYS A 3 -14.57 -11.69 16.73
CA LYS A 3 -14.30 -10.26 16.56
C LYS A 3 -13.21 -10.00 15.56
N VAL A 4 -13.45 -9.11 14.62
CA VAL A 4 -12.48 -8.67 13.61
C VAL A 4 -12.28 -7.17 13.71
N LEU A 5 -11.04 -6.72 13.73
CA LEU A 5 -10.69 -5.31 13.64
C LEU A 5 -10.22 -5.00 12.22
N ILE A 6 -10.72 -3.92 11.64
CA ILE A 6 -10.22 -3.39 10.36
C ILE A 6 -9.68 -1.98 10.61
N VAL A 7 -8.38 -1.80 10.48
CA VAL A 7 -7.75 -0.47 10.61
C VAL A 7 -7.38 0.04 9.23
N HIS A 8 -7.77 1.28 8.91
CA HIS A 8 -7.47 1.85 7.61
C HIS A 8 -7.21 3.37 7.68
N TYR A 9 -6.50 3.87 6.68
CA TYR A 9 -6.41 5.28 6.37
C TYR A 9 -6.76 5.48 4.90
N SER A 10 -7.75 6.30 4.62
CA SER A 10 -8.20 6.56 3.24
C SER A 10 -8.26 8.06 2.96
N GLN A 11 -7.49 8.52 1.98
CA GLN A 11 -7.48 9.90 1.55
C GLN A 11 -8.57 10.19 0.49
N THR A 12 -8.83 9.21 -0.38
CA THR A 12 -9.74 9.35 -1.53
C THR A 12 -11.07 8.63 -1.36
N GLY A 13 -11.28 7.93 -0.23
CA GLY A 13 -12.45 7.10 0.03
C GLY A 13 -12.35 5.67 -0.52
N GLN A 14 -11.51 5.38 -1.51
CA GLN A 14 -11.44 4.05 -2.13
C GLN A 14 -11.03 2.95 -1.13
N LEU A 15 -10.05 3.24 -0.27
CA LEU A 15 -9.63 2.26 0.73
C LEU A 15 -10.69 2.00 1.80
N SER A 16 -11.48 3.02 2.15
CA SER A 16 -12.66 2.85 3.01
C SER A 16 -13.72 1.97 2.37
N SER A 17 -13.94 2.11 1.05
CA SER A 17 -14.84 1.23 0.29
C SER A 17 -14.32 -0.21 0.24
N LEU A 18 -13.01 -0.39 0.01
CA LEU A 18 -12.36 -1.71 0.05
C LEU A 18 -12.54 -2.39 1.41
N ALA A 19 -12.26 -1.68 2.50
CA ALA A 19 -12.42 -2.16 3.87
C ALA A 19 -13.89 -2.53 4.18
N ARG A 20 -14.83 -1.70 3.76
CA ARG A 20 -16.27 -1.94 3.94
C ARG A 20 -16.73 -3.19 3.18
N ASN A 21 -16.36 -3.33 1.91
CA ASN A 21 -16.73 -4.50 1.12
C ASN A 21 -16.16 -5.79 1.72
N PHE A 22 -14.92 -5.76 2.22
CA PHE A 22 -14.34 -6.88 2.95
C PHE A 22 -15.10 -7.18 4.26
N ALA A 23 -15.58 -6.15 4.99
CA ALA A 23 -16.30 -6.30 6.25
C ALA A 23 -17.72 -6.88 6.09
N THR A 24 -18.41 -6.54 5.00
CA THR A 24 -19.84 -6.84 4.81
C THR A 24 -20.20 -8.32 5.03
N PRO A 25 -19.51 -9.31 4.46
CA PRO A 25 -19.85 -10.73 4.67
C PRO A 25 -19.62 -11.21 6.10
N LEU A 26 -18.72 -10.57 6.84
CA LEU A 26 -18.45 -10.88 8.25
C LEU A 26 -19.60 -10.36 9.12
N GLN A 27 -20.01 -9.11 8.89
CA GLN A 27 -21.08 -8.46 9.64
C GLN A 27 -22.44 -9.16 9.43
N THR A 28 -22.78 -9.52 8.19
CA THR A 28 -24.02 -10.25 7.86
C THR A 28 -24.11 -11.61 8.52
N ALA A 29 -23.00 -12.20 8.92
CA ALA A 29 -22.94 -13.48 9.65
C ALA A 29 -22.90 -13.32 11.17
N GLY A 30 -23.11 -12.11 11.69
CA GLY A 30 -23.11 -11.84 13.14
C GLY A 30 -21.72 -11.80 13.78
N ILE A 31 -20.65 -11.72 12.99
CA ILE A 31 -19.29 -11.47 13.49
C ILE A 31 -19.20 -9.98 13.83
N GLN A 32 -18.69 -9.64 15.01
CA GLN A 32 -18.44 -8.25 15.37
C GLN A 32 -17.27 -7.73 14.53
N VAL A 33 -17.49 -6.66 13.77
CA VAL A 33 -16.45 -6.00 12.97
C VAL A 33 -16.33 -4.55 13.37
N ASP A 34 -15.19 -4.19 13.95
CA ASP A 34 -14.85 -2.83 14.29
C ASP A 34 -13.97 -2.23 13.19
N CYS A 35 -14.46 -1.16 12.55
CA CYS A 35 -13.75 -0.43 11.50
C CYS A 35 -13.20 0.87 12.07
N VAL A 36 -11.88 0.98 12.17
CA VAL A 36 -11.18 2.14 12.72
C VAL A 36 -10.46 2.90 11.62
N ASN A 37 -10.86 4.16 11.42
CA ASN A 37 -10.17 5.08 10.52
C ASN A 37 -9.08 5.83 11.27
N ILE A 38 -7.86 5.80 10.75
CA ILE A 38 -6.75 6.57 11.29
C ILE A 38 -6.93 8.03 10.87
N VAL A 39 -6.84 8.94 11.83
CA VAL A 39 -7.00 10.38 11.61
C VAL A 39 -5.64 11.06 11.88
N PRO A 40 -4.95 11.61 10.85
CA PRO A 40 -3.76 12.42 11.06
C PRO A 40 -4.12 13.72 11.78
N GLU A 41 -3.25 14.19 12.69
CA GLU A 41 -3.42 15.50 13.35
C GLU A 41 -3.44 16.64 12.32
N GLN A 42 -2.61 16.55 11.29
CA GLN A 42 -2.64 17.41 10.13
C GLN A 42 -3.11 16.62 8.91
N ALA A 43 -4.28 16.96 8.40
CA ALA A 43 -4.85 16.29 7.23
C ALA A 43 -3.89 16.33 6.02
N PHE A 44 -3.82 15.24 5.32
CA PHE A 44 -3.21 15.19 4.00
C PHE A 44 -4.30 15.57 2.98
N PRO A 45 -4.19 16.74 2.35
CA PRO A 45 -5.24 17.24 1.48
C PRO A 45 -5.41 16.39 0.23
N PHE A 46 -6.63 16.33 -0.29
CA PHE A 46 -6.93 15.78 -1.59
C PHE A 46 -7.92 16.73 -2.29
N PRO A 47 -7.62 17.20 -3.49
CA PRO A 47 -6.39 17.01 -4.28
C PRO A 47 -5.13 17.48 -3.55
N TRP A 48 -3.98 16.88 -3.90
CA TRP A 48 -2.71 17.28 -3.33
C TRP A 48 -2.22 18.62 -3.88
N PRO A 49 -1.85 19.59 -3.02
CA PRO A 49 -1.00 20.67 -3.47
C PRO A 49 0.35 20.12 -3.94
N PHE A 50 0.79 20.53 -5.12
CA PHE A 50 1.99 19.99 -5.77
C PHE A 50 3.21 19.91 -4.85
N TRP A 51 3.55 20.99 -4.16
CA TRP A 51 4.70 21.02 -3.26
C TRP A 51 4.50 20.10 -2.03
N ARG A 52 3.30 20.05 -1.47
CA ARG A 52 3.01 19.20 -0.32
C ARG A 52 3.16 17.73 -0.68
N PHE A 53 2.73 17.33 -1.88
CA PHE A 53 2.91 15.97 -2.36
C PHE A 53 4.37 15.56 -2.38
N PHE A 54 5.23 16.33 -3.07
CA PHE A 54 6.64 15.99 -3.18
C PHE A 54 7.42 16.16 -1.87
N ASP A 55 7.03 17.12 -1.03
CA ASP A 55 7.69 17.32 0.26
C ASP A 55 7.37 16.21 1.29
N THR A 56 6.27 15.46 1.07
CA THR A 56 5.91 14.28 1.87
C THR A 56 6.77 13.05 1.54
N PHE A 57 7.41 13.02 0.37
CA PHE A 57 8.17 11.90 -0.15
C PHE A 57 9.31 11.40 0.76
N PRO A 58 10.24 12.24 1.25
CA PRO A 58 11.41 11.77 1.99
C PRO A 58 11.06 11.01 3.26
N GLU A 59 10.17 11.59 4.05
CA GLU A 59 9.71 11.02 5.31
C GLU A 59 8.94 9.71 5.10
N THR A 60 8.11 9.64 4.05
CA THR A 60 7.34 8.43 3.72
C THR A 60 8.26 7.26 3.40
N VAL A 61 9.26 7.48 2.53
CA VAL A 61 10.21 6.43 2.11
C VAL A 61 11.00 5.88 3.28
N HIS A 62 11.34 6.74 4.24
CA HIS A 62 12.10 6.41 5.43
C HIS A 62 11.23 5.98 6.63
N LEU A 63 9.93 5.73 6.41
CA LEU A 63 8.99 5.30 7.44
C LEU A 63 8.97 6.26 8.64
N LYS A 64 9.12 7.57 8.39
CA LYS A 64 8.92 8.58 9.42
C LYS A 64 7.40 8.81 9.58
N PRO A 65 6.87 8.61 10.79
CA PRO A 65 5.45 8.75 11.03
C PRO A 65 5.01 10.21 10.94
N ALA A 66 3.78 10.44 10.46
CA ALA A 66 3.09 11.70 10.71
C ALA A 66 2.28 11.55 12.00
N PRO A 67 2.19 12.59 12.86
CA PRO A 67 1.35 12.53 14.04
C PRO A 67 -0.10 12.19 13.71
N ILE A 68 -0.70 11.30 14.51
CA ILE A 68 -2.09 10.88 14.38
C ILE A 68 -2.82 11.06 15.70
N LEU A 69 -4.10 11.36 15.64
CA LEU A 69 -4.95 11.30 16.80
C LEU A 69 -5.01 9.87 17.34
N PRO A 70 -5.05 9.66 18.66
CA PRO A 70 -5.18 8.32 19.22
C PRO A 70 -6.39 7.60 18.64
N PRO A 71 -6.21 6.46 17.94
CA PRO A 71 -7.36 5.74 17.40
C PRO A 71 -8.16 5.11 18.53
N HIS A 72 -9.49 5.28 18.49
CA HIS A 72 -10.37 4.60 19.43
C HIS A 72 -10.57 3.16 18.96
N ILE A 73 -10.03 2.20 19.68
CA ILE A 73 -10.17 0.76 19.43
C ILE A 73 -11.11 0.17 20.47
N PRO A 74 -12.33 -0.27 20.07
CA PRO A 74 -13.40 -0.63 21.03
C PRO A 74 -13.10 -1.87 21.87
N SER A 75 -12.20 -2.74 21.46
CA SER A 75 -11.85 -3.98 22.17
C SER A 75 -10.36 -4.22 22.16
N GLU A 76 -9.85 -4.90 23.17
CA GLU A 76 -8.45 -5.32 23.23
C GLU A 76 -8.22 -6.70 22.58
N ASN A 77 -9.28 -7.50 22.46
CA ASN A 77 -9.20 -8.88 21.97
C ASN A 77 -9.94 -9.05 20.66
N TYR A 78 -9.18 -9.23 19.59
CA TYR A 78 -9.67 -9.60 18.26
C TYR A 78 -9.12 -10.96 17.84
N ASP A 79 -9.94 -11.73 17.11
CA ASP A 79 -9.51 -13.00 16.51
C ASP A 79 -8.61 -12.77 15.30
N VAL A 80 -8.88 -11.69 14.53
CA VAL A 80 -8.12 -11.28 13.34
C VAL A 80 -8.07 -9.76 13.25
N VAL A 81 -6.96 -9.21 12.79
CA VAL A 81 -6.82 -7.80 12.46
C VAL A 81 -6.53 -7.64 10.96
N ALA A 82 -7.32 -6.82 10.28
CA ALA A 82 -7.08 -6.42 8.90
C ALA A 82 -6.47 -5.02 8.86
N ILE A 83 -5.33 -4.86 8.20
CA ILE A 83 -4.65 -3.59 7.98
C ILE A 83 -4.85 -3.16 6.54
N ALA A 84 -5.73 -2.18 6.30
CA ALA A 84 -5.98 -1.66 4.97
C ALA A 84 -5.16 -0.38 4.75
N TYR A 85 -4.26 -0.39 3.75
CA TYR A 85 -3.35 0.72 3.50
C TYR A 85 -3.15 1.03 2.02
N THR A 86 -2.77 2.28 1.76
CA THR A 86 -2.38 2.76 0.44
C THR A 86 -0.87 2.94 0.36
N VAL A 87 -0.34 2.80 -0.86
CA VAL A 87 1.09 2.92 -1.15
C VAL A 87 1.42 4.35 -1.54
N TRP A 88 2.29 5.00 -0.77
CA TRP A 88 2.90 6.29 -1.08
C TRP A 88 4.40 6.11 -1.28
N PHE A 89 4.89 6.47 -2.46
CA PHE A 89 6.34 6.41 -2.78
C PHE A 89 6.98 5.06 -2.42
N LEU A 90 6.34 3.95 -2.82
CA LEU A 90 6.77 2.57 -2.55
C LEU A 90 6.89 2.23 -1.05
N SER A 91 6.05 2.85 -0.25
CA SER A 91 6.00 2.65 1.21
C SER A 91 4.54 2.70 1.69
N PRO A 92 4.20 2.17 2.86
CA PRO A 92 2.94 2.47 3.52
C PRO A 92 2.80 3.98 3.75
N SER A 93 1.57 4.50 3.70
CA SER A 93 1.31 5.92 4.00
C SER A 93 1.79 6.31 5.40
N GLN A 94 2.17 7.57 5.59
CA GLN A 94 2.68 8.04 6.88
C GLN A 94 1.69 7.83 8.05
N PRO A 95 0.37 8.05 7.89
CA PRO A 95 -0.59 7.75 8.97
C PRO A 95 -0.61 6.27 9.36
N MET A 96 -0.54 5.36 8.37
CA MET A 96 -0.46 3.93 8.65
C MET A 96 0.87 3.55 9.32
N THR A 97 1.99 4.15 8.89
CA THR A 97 3.28 3.99 9.55
C THR A 97 3.23 4.46 11.00
N ALA A 98 2.57 5.61 11.26
CA ALA A 98 2.40 6.13 12.61
C ALA A 98 1.62 5.16 13.49
N PHE A 99 0.50 4.61 12.99
CA PHE A 99 -0.27 3.61 13.71
C PHE A 99 0.59 2.39 14.09
N LEU A 100 1.33 1.84 13.14
CA LEU A 100 2.14 0.62 13.34
C LEU A 100 3.37 0.82 14.23
N GLN A 101 3.80 2.06 14.48
CA GLN A 101 4.92 2.37 15.35
C GLN A 101 4.51 2.75 16.79
N ARG A 102 3.20 2.66 17.13
CA ARG A 102 2.71 2.90 18.48
C ARG A 102 2.88 1.67 19.36
N GLU A 103 3.15 1.90 20.64
CA GLU A 103 3.26 0.82 21.62
C GLU A 103 1.92 0.08 21.84
N GLU A 104 0.81 0.82 21.80
CA GLU A 104 -0.53 0.23 21.90
C GLU A 104 -0.83 -0.71 20.73
N THR A 105 -0.31 -0.38 19.54
CA THR A 105 -0.45 -1.25 18.37
C THR A 105 0.37 -2.51 18.51
N HIS A 106 1.55 -2.44 19.13
CA HIS A 106 2.33 -3.64 19.42
C HIS A 106 1.55 -4.60 20.31
N ARG A 107 0.97 -4.12 21.42
CA ARG A 107 0.13 -4.94 22.31
C ARG A 107 -1.08 -5.52 21.60
N LEU A 108 -1.69 -4.75 20.70
CA LEU A 108 -2.86 -5.17 19.92
C LEU A 108 -2.53 -6.30 18.93
N LEU A 109 -1.36 -6.25 18.29
CA LEU A 109 -1.00 -7.14 17.18
C LEU A 109 -0.16 -8.35 17.61
N ASP A 110 0.41 -8.34 18.81
CA ASP A 110 1.31 -9.40 19.26
C ASP A 110 0.62 -10.78 19.25
N GLY A 111 1.22 -11.71 18.51
CA GLY A 111 0.70 -13.06 18.28
C GLY A 111 -0.57 -13.16 17.43
N LYS A 112 -1.18 -12.03 17.01
CA LYS A 112 -2.46 -12.02 16.28
C LYS A 112 -2.30 -12.35 14.80
N PRO A 113 -3.28 -13.08 14.20
CA PRO A 113 -3.39 -13.22 12.76
C PRO A 113 -3.70 -11.86 12.12
N VAL A 114 -2.90 -11.46 11.12
CA VAL A 114 -3.07 -10.20 10.42
C VAL A 114 -3.25 -10.43 8.93
N ILE A 115 -4.17 -9.69 8.33
CA ILE A 115 -4.42 -9.64 6.88
C ILE A 115 -4.10 -8.22 6.40
N THR A 116 -3.39 -8.09 5.29
CA THR A 116 -3.19 -6.78 4.64
C THR A 116 -4.12 -6.62 3.45
N LEU A 117 -4.80 -5.46 3.37
CA LEU A 117 -5.60 -5.02 2.24
C LEU A 117 -4.89 -3.83 1.58
N ILE A 118 -4.44 -3.98 0.36
CA ILE A 118 -3.66 -2.95 -0.33
C ILE A 118 -4.49 -2.32 -1.44
N GLY A 119 -4.64 -1.00 -1.39
CA GLY A 119 -5.15 -0.20 -2.50
C GLY A 119 -4.00 0.61 -3.11
N CYS A 120 -3.62 0.34 -4.36
CA CYS A 120 -2.46 0.98 -4.96
C CYS A 120 -2.58 1.14 -6.48
N ARG A 121 -1.64 1.89 -7.06
CA ARG A 121 -1.56 2.01 -8.51
C ARG A 121 -1.16 0.69 -9.18
N ASN A 122 0.07 0.19 -8.96
CA ASN A 122 0.55 -1.09 -9.45
C ASN A 122 1.96 -1.48 -8.92
N MET A 123 2.61 -0.59 -8.19
CA MET A 123 3.92 -0.81 -7.57
C MET A 123 3.75 -0.86 -6.05
N TRP A 124 3.62 -2.03 -5.50
CA TRP A 124 3.30 -2.26 -4.09
C TRP A 124 4.29 -3.19 -3.38
N LEU A 125 5.18 -3.84 -4.12
CA LEU A 125 6.09 -4.87 -3.59
C LEU A 125 6.99 -4.32 -2.49
N GLY A 126 7.62 -3.16 -2.74
CA GLY A 126 8.48 -2.50 -1.76
C GLY A 126 7.73 -2.03 -0.52
N ALA A 127 6.49 -1.54 -0.70
CA ALA A 127 5.63 -1.15 0.41
C ALA A 127 5.23 -2.37 1.26
N GLN A 128 4.91 -3.50 0.65
CA GLN A 128 4.56 -4.72 1.36
C GLN A 128 5.76 -5.29 2.13
N GLU A 129 6.98 -5.25 1.60
CA GLU A 129 8.17 -5.66 2.35
C GLU A 129 8.40 -4.80 3.61
N LYS A 130 8.18 -3.49 3.50
CA LYS A 130 8.22 -2.58 4.65
C LYS A 130 7.09 -2.88 5.64
N MET A 131 5.88 -3.16 5.14
CA MET A 131 4.74 -3.58 5.96
C MET A 131 5.03 -4.88 6.71
N LYS A 132 5.58 -5.91 6.03
CA LYS A 132 6.01 -7.16 6.67
C LYS A 132 7.00 -6.91 7.81
N SER A 133 7.97 -5.99 7.59
CA SER A 133 8.92 -5.61 8.63
C SER A 133 8.25 -4.96 9.84
N LEU A 134 7.32 -4.03 9.61
CA LEU A 134 6.56 -3.37 10.67
C LEU A 134 5.67 -4.36 11.43
N LEU A 135 4.98 -5.25 10.72
CA LEU A 135 4.14 -6.29 11.33
C LEU A 135 4.97 -7.27 12.16
N LYS A 136 6.15 -7.67 11.67
CA LYS A 136 7.09 -8.51 12.41
C LYS A 136 7.58 -7.85 13.69
N GLN A 137 7.88 -6.55 13.65
CA GLN A 137 8.25 -5.77 14.84
C GLN A 137 7.12 -5.72 15.88
N ASN A 138 5.87 -5.79 15.43
CA ASN A 138 4.67 -5.86 16.27
C ASN A 138 4.29 -7.29 16.69
N GLY A 139 5.11 -8.31 16.44
CA GLY A 139 4.80 -9.69 16.79
C GLY A 139 3.65 -10.32 16.00
N ALA A 140 3.13 -9.65 14.98
CA ALA A 140 1.98 -10.07 14.20
C ALA A 140 2.29 -11.26 13.29
N LYS A 141 1.28 -12.14 13.10
CA LYS A 141 1.34 -13.28 12.17
C LYS A 141 0.62 -12.89 10.88
N LEU A 142 1.35 -12.53 9.84
CA LEU A 142 0.76 -12.18 8.54
C LEU A 142 0.22 -13.45 7.86
N ILE A 143 -1.10 -13.58 7.75
CA ILE A 143 -1.79 -14.75 7.20
C ILE A 143 -2.40 -14.51 5.82
N GLY A 144 -2.44 -13.29 5.34
CA GLY A 144 -3.04 -12.98 4.04
C GLY A 144 -2.64 -11.61 3.52
N ASN A 145 -2.56 -11.51 2.20
CA ASN A 145 -2.34 -10.26 1.50
C ASN A 145 -3.33 -10.17 0.34
N ILE A 146 -4.11 -9.10 0.28
CA ILE A 146 -5.09 -8.85 -0.78
C ILE A 146 -4.71 -7.53 -1.43
N VAL A 147 -4.46 -7.55 -2.74
CA VAL A 147 -3.98 -6.39 -3.49
C VAL A 147 -4.98 -6.00 -4.56
N LYS A 148 -5.48 -4.78 -4.49
CA LYS A 148 -6.32 -4.16 -5.51
C LYS A 148 -5.57 -3.02 -6.17
N ILE A 149 -5.43 -3.12 -7.49
CA ILE A 149 -4.63 -2.17 -8.28
C ILE A 149 -5.53 -1.29 -9.15
N ASP A 150 -4.98 -0.15 -9.55
CA ASP A 150 -5.62 0.78 -10.47
C ASP A 150 -6.00 0.08 -11.79
N ALA A 151 -7.21 0.35 -12.27
CA ALA A 151 -7.74 -0.23 -13.51
C ALA A 151 -6.96 0.21 -14.76
N CYS A 152 -6.25 1.33 -14.69
CA CYS A 152 -5.41 1.82 -15.77
C CYS A 152 -4.20 0.91 -16.02
N ASN A 153 -3.87 0.70 -17.29
CA ASN A 153 -2.61 0.03 -17.62
C ASN A 153 -1.40 0.83 -17.10
N SER A 154 -0.29 0.15 -16.89
CA SER A 154 0.89 0.74 -16.25
C SER A 154 1.42 2.01 -16.95
N ALA A 155 1.30 2.12 -18.27
CA ALA A 155 1.78 3.30 -19.01
C ALA A 155 0.84 4.49 -18.83
N ALA A 156 -0.48 4.30 -19.03
CA ALA A 156 -1.47 5.37 -18.86
C ALA A 156 -1.52 5.86 -17.40
N SER A 157 -1.37 4.97 -16.41
CA SER A 157 -1.39 5.32 -14.98
C SER A 157 -0.24 6.24 -14.56
N PHE A 158 0.86 6.33 -15.33
CA PHE A 158 1.90 7.34 -15.09
C PHE A 158 1.42 8.78 -15.31
N ILE A 159 0.36 8.97 -16.07
CA ILE A 159 -0.24 10.27 -16.38
C ILE A 159 -1.55 10.46 -15.63
N THR A 160 -2.44 9.45 -15.67
CA THR A 160 -3.79 9.56 -15.10
C THR A 160 -3.78 9.63 -13.56
N THR A 161 -2.94 8.84 -12.90
CA THR A 161 -2.90 8.85 -11.43
C THR A 161 -2.32 10.17 -10.87
N PRO A 162 -1.18 10.72 -11.35
CA PRO A 162 -0.75 12.05 -10.93
C PRO A 162 -1.75 13.16 -11.25
N ALA A 163 -2.40 13.12 -12.41
CA ALA A 163 -3.44 14.09 -12.76
C ALA A 163 -4.59 14.03 -11.74
N TRP A 164 -5.11 12.83 -11.44
CA TRP A 164 -6.13 12.67 -10.41
C TRP A 164 -5.68 13.15 -9.04
N MET A 165 -4.46 12.80 -8.63
CA MET A 165 -3.93 13.21 -7.32
C MET A 165 -3.81 14.73 -7.19
N LEU A 166 -3.48 15.45 -8.27
CA LEU A 166 -3.27 16.90 -8.26
C LEU A 166 -4.53 17.69 -8.58
N THR A 167 -5.50 17.12 -9.29
CA THR A 167 -6.73 17.81 -9.72
C THR A 167 -7.99 17.34 -9.00
N GLY A 168 -7.99 16.13 -8.44
CA GLY A 168 -9.18 15.47 -7.88
C GLY A 168 -10.08 14.80 -8.91
N ASP A 169 -9.82 14.96 -10.21
CA ASP A 169 -10.62 14.39 -11.29
C ASP A 169 -10.03 13.07 -11.78
N LYS A 170 -10.75 11.96 -11.55
CA LYS A 170 -10.38 10.63 -12.02
C LYS A 170 -10.36 10.52 -13.56
N ARG A 171 -11.09 11.35 -14.27
CA ARG A 171 -11.24 11.38 -15.74
C ARG A 171 -10.66 12.62 -16.38
N TYR A 172 -9.68 13.24 -15.77
CA TYR A 172 -9.04 14.44 -16.28
C TYR A 172 -8.66 14.30 -17.77
N PHE A 173 -8.10 13.15 -18.15
CA PHE A 173 -7.87 12.80 -19.56
C PHE A 173 -9.01 11.91 -20.06
N ARG A 174 -10.01 12.49 -20.71
CA ARG A 174 -11.22 11.78 -21.17
C ARG A 174 -10.93 10.63 -22.15
N SER A 175 -9.81 10.67 -22.87
CA SER A 175 -9.37 9.64 -23.82
C SER A 175 -8.65 8.45 -23.15
N LEU A 176 -8.30 8.55 -21.87
CA LEU A 176 -7.63 7.50 -21.11
C LEU A 176 -8.59 6.85 -20.11
N PRO A 177 -8.31 5.61 -19.66
CA PRO A 177 -9.07 4.98 -18.60
C PRO A 177 -9.08 5.82 -17.32
N SER A 178 -10.15 5.73 -16.55
CA SER A 178 -10.29 6.43 -15.27
C SER A 178 -9.19 5.98 -14.28
N ALA A 179 -8.62 6.92 -13.55
CA ALA A 179 -7.68 6.63 -12.48
C ALA A 179 -8.37 5.98 -11.27
N GLY A 180 -7.61 5.20 -10.54
CA GLY A 180 -8.06 4.54 -9.31
C GLY A 180 -8.55 3.12 -9.53
N ILE A 181 -8.88 2.44 -8.43
CA ILE A 181 -9.37 1.07 -8.42
C ILE A 181 -10.80 1.05 -8.94
N ALA A 182 -11.12 0.14 -9.86
CA ALA A 182 -12.47 -0.02 -10.39
C ALA A 182 -13.46 -0.45 -9.28
N GLU A 183 -14.72 -0.04 -9.40
CA GLU A 183 -15.73 -0.36 -8.39
C GLU A 183 -15.96 -1.87 -8.26
N GLU A 184 -15.87 -2.60 -9.37
CA GLU A 184 -15.97 -4.07 -9.41
C GLU A 184 -14.82 -4.71 -8.60
N GLU A 185 -13.61 -4.17 -8.71
CA GLU A 185 -12.45 -4.64 -7.95
C GLU A 185 -12.56 -4.31 -6.46
N LEU A 186 -13.15 -3.16 -6.13
CA LEU A 186 -13.46 -2.81 -4.74
C LEU A 186 -14.51 -3.74 -4.16
N ALA A 187 -15.55 -4.05 -4.93
CA ALA A 187 -16.63 -4.97 -4.55
C ALA A 187 -16.12 -6.42 -4.39
N ASP A 188 -15.17 -6.83 -5.23
CA ASP A 188 -14.56 -8.18 -5.19
C ASP A 188 -13.86 -8.48 -3.85
N ALA A 189 -13.55 -7.47 -3.04
CA ALA A 189 -13.04 -7.68 -1.68
C ALA A 189 -13.98 -8.51 -0.80
N ALA A 190 -15.27 -8.49 -1.08
CA ALA A 190 -16.28 -9.24 -0.34
C ALA A 190 -16.05 -10.75 -0.36
N ARG A 191 -15.53 -11.34 -1.46
CA ARG A 191 -15.25 -12.78 -1.50
C ARG A 191 -14.17 -13.22 -0.54
N PHE A 192 -13.18 -12.35 -0.26
CA PHE A 192 -12.14 -12.63 0.75
C PHE A 192 -12.71 -12.47 2.16
N GLY A 193 -13.60 -11.48 2.39
CA GLY A 193 -14.34 -11.36 3.63
C GLY A 193 -15.23 -12.58 3.90
N ALA A 194 -15.91 -13.11 2.87
CA ALA A 194 -16.69 -14.34 2.96
C ALA A 194 -15.80 -15.56 3.31
N LYS A 195 -14.62 -15.68 2.69
CA LYS A 195 -13.66 -16.75 3.03
C LYS A 195 -13.19 -16.68 4.48
N LEU A 196 -12.87 -15.46 4.97
CA LEU A 196 -12.50 -15.26 6.37
C LEU A 196 -13.66 -15.59 7.31
N ARG A 197 -14.89 -15.17 6.99
CA ARG A 197 -16.11 -15.55 7.71
C ARG A 197 -16.21 -17.06 7.88
N ASP A 198 -16.11 -17.79 6.77
CA ASP A 198 -16.26 -19.25 6.76
C ASP A 198 -15.15 -19.91 7.60
N ALA A 199 -13.92 -19.40 7.53
CA ALA A 199 -12.82 -19.89 8.35
C ALA A 199 -13.07 -19.64 9.85
N LEU A 200 -13.58 -18.46 10.22
CA LEU A 200 -13.87 -18.13 11.62
C LEU A 200 -15.03 -18.95 12.19
N LEU A 201 -16.11 -19.14 11.42
CA LEU A 201 -17.28 -19.90 11.86
C LEU A 201 -17.00 -21.40 11.95
N ASN A 202 -16.24 -21.95 11.00
CA ASN A 202 -15.90 -23.36 10.94
C ASN A 202 -14.59 -23.69 11.69
N GLN A 203 -14.03 -22.74 12.44
CA GLN A 203 -12.79 -22.91 13.22
C GLN A 203 -11.62 -23.46 12.36
N GLN A 204 -11.56 -23.06 11.09
CA GLN A 204 -10.47 -23.43 10.21
C GLN A 204 -9.15 -22.73 10.62
N PRO A 205 -7.99 -23.31 10.28
CA PRO A 205 -6.70 -22.67 10.54
C PRO A 205 -6.63 -21.26 9.90
N LEU A 206 -6.17 -20.30 10.67
CA LEU A 206 -5.91 -18.94 10.22
C LEU A 206 -4.41 -18.81 9.92
N ASP A 207 -4.01 -19.29 8.74
CA ASP A 207 -2.63 -19.31 8.29
C ASP A 207 -2.48 -18.76 6.87
N GLU A 208 -1.28 -18.83 6.31
CA GLU A 208 -0.93 -18.27 5.00
C GLU A 208 -1.68 -18.93 3.81
N THR A 209 -2.35 -20.05 4.02
CA THR A 209 -3.13 -20.75 2.99
C THR A 209 -4.56 -20.21 2.84
N LEU A 210 -5.00 -19.33 3.75
CA LEU A 210 -6.38 -18.83 3.84
C LEU A 210 -6.93 -18.33 2.49
N PHE A 211 -6.13 -17.58 1.74
CA PHE A 211 -6.52 -17.02 0.44
C PHE A 211 -5.80 -17.66 -0.75
N GLN A 212 -5.21 -18.83 -0.55
CA GLN A 212 -4.52 -19.56 -1.61
C GLN A 212 -5.48 -19.89 -2.76
N ASN A 213 -5.01 -19.74 -4.00
CA ASN A 213 -5.77 -19.97 -5.23
C ASN A 213 -6.99 -19.03 -5.43
N MET A 214 -7.15 -18.01 -4.62
CA MET A 214 -8.23 -17.03 -4.77
C MET A 214 -7.83 -15.81 -5.62
N GLY A 215 -6.60 -15.75 -6.16
CA GLY A 215 -6.14 -14.57 -6.89
C GLY A 215 -6.08 -13.30 -6.01
N ALA A 216 -5.77 -13.47 -4.73
CA ALA A 216 -5.67 -12.37 -3.76
C ALA A 216 -4.55 -11.38 -4.14
N VAL A 217 -3.53 -11.89 -4.82
CA VAL A 217 -2.34 -11.14 -5.24
C VAL A 217 -2.04 -11.43 -6.70
N THR A 218 -1.83 -10.36 -7.48
CA THR A 218 -1.31 -10.45 -8.84
C THR A 218 0.01 -9.69 -8.91
N VAL A 219 1.10 -10.41 -9.19
CA VAL A 219 2.44 -9.83 -9.30
C VAL A 219 2.77 -9.56 -10.77
N ASN A 220 3.04 -8.30 -11.09
CA ASN A 220 3.52 -7.92 -12.42
C ASN A 220 5.04 -8.09 -12.50
N GLU A 221 5.49 -9.24 -13.03
CA GLU A 221 6.94 -9.56 -13.15
C GLU A 221 7.74 -8.48 -13.87
N LYS A 222 7.14 -7.78 -14.86
CA LYS A 222 7.81 -6.73 -15.65
C LYS A 222 8.18 -5.50 -14.80
N LEU A 223 7.51 -5.30 -13.67
CA LEU A 223 7.75 -4.16 -12.78
C LEU A 223 8.72 -4.46 -11.63
N ILE A 224 9.00 -5.74 -11.30
CA ILE A 224 9.80 -6.12 -10.12
C ILE A 224 11.16 -5.37 -10.08
N PHE A 225 11.94 -5.45 -11.16
CA PHE A 225 13.26 -4.79 -11.19
C PHE A 225 13.16 -3.27 -11.20
N SER A 226 12.15 -2.71 -11.90
CA SER A 226 11.92 -1.25 -11.92
C SER A 226 11.57 -0.74 -10.55
N GLU A 227 10.69 -1.43 -9.84
CA GLU A 227 10.26 -1.06 -8.49
C GLU A 227 11.43 -1.12 -7.50
N ARG A 228 12.25 -2.17 -7.57
CA ARG A 228 13.44 -2.29 -6.74
C ARG A 228 14.47 -1.18 -7.02
N ALA A 229 14.69 -0.83 -8.29
CA ALA A 229 15.59 0.26 -8.68
C ALA A 229 15.05 1.60 -8.20
N ALA A 230 13.76 1.87 -8.43
CA ALA A 230 13.08 3.08 -7.96
C ALA A 230 13.13 3.18 -6.42
N GLY A 231 12.90 2.09 -5.71
CA GLY A 231 12.97 2.05 -4.24
C GLY A 231 14.34 2.43 -3.70
N ARG A 232 15.42 1.97 -4.35
CA ARG A 232 16.80 2.36 -3.98
C ARG A 232 17.05 3.84 -4.26
N SER A 233 16.64 4.32 -5.42
CA SER A 233 16.74 5.75 -5.78
C SER A 233 15.97 6.61 -4.78
N PHE A 234 14.74 6.25 -4.48
CA PHE A 234 13.91 6.95 -3.51
C PHE A 234 14.54 6.98 -2.12
N PHE A 235 15.15 5.89 -1.68
CA PHE A 235 15.83 5.84 -0.40
C PHE A 235 17.00 6.83 -0.33
N VAL A 236 17.86 6.86 -1.35
CA VAL A 236 19.02 7.77 -1.39
C VAL A 236 18.57 9.22 -1.43
N TRP A 237 17.65 9.58 -2.33
CA TRP A 237 17.12 10.93 -2.45
C TRP A 237 16.36 11.39 -1.21
N GLY A 238 15.56 10.50 -0.62
CA GLY A 238 14.85 10.78 0.62
C GLY A 238 15.82 11.11 1.77
N ARG A 239 16.90 10.32 1.92
CA ARG A 239 17.95 10.58 2.91
C ARG A 239 18.63 11.91 2.69
N LEU A 240 18.95 12.27 1.45
CA LEU A 240 19.61 13.52 1.10
C LEU A 240 18.69 14.73 1.40
N LEU A 241 17.41 14.64 1.01
CA LEU A 241 16.40 15.68 1.27
C LEU A 241 16.16 15.88 2.77
N MET A 242 16.11 14.83 3.56
CA MET A 242 15.99 14.94 5.02
C MET A 242 17.25 15.56 5.65
N ALA A 243 18.43 15.20 5.16
CA ALA A 243 19.68 15.76 5.65
C ALA A 243 19.78 17.27 5.36
N THR A 244 19.47 17.68 4.13
CA THR A 244 19.48 19.10 3.75
C THR A 244 18.39 19.90 4.46
N GLY A 245 17.24 19.31 4.76
CA GLY A 245 16.17 19.94 5.53
C GLY A 245 16.54 20.27 6.97
N ARG A 246 17.49 19.53 7.56
CA ARG A 246 18.05 19.83 8.89
C ARG A 246 19.00 21.03 8.88
N ILE A 247 19.59 21.33 7.73
CA ILE A 247 20.52 22.46 7.56
C ILE A 247 19.74 23.72 7.22
N SER A 248 18.86 23.64 6.20
CA SER A 248 18.08 24.79 5.73
C SER A 248 16.84 24.35 4.96
N PRO A 249 15.66 24.92 5.25
CA PRO A 249 14.45 24.69 4.45
C PRO A 249 14.61 25.12 2.99
N LEU A 250 15.37 26.19 2.72
CA LEU A 250 15.63 26.66 1.35
C LEU A 250 16.49 25.67 0.58
N LEU A 251 17.52 25.10 1.22
CA LEU A 251 18.36 24.08 0.59
C LEU A 251 17.56 22.82 0.28
N ARG A 252 16.71 22.36 1.22
CA ARG A 252 15.78 21.25 0.97
C ARG A 252 14.89 21.54 -0.23
N ARG A 253 14.34 22.75 -0.33
CA ARG A 253 13.44 23.13 -1.43
C ARG A 253 14.17 23.17 -2.79
N ALA A 254 15.36 23.74 -2.84
CA ALA A 254 16.20 23.75 -4.03
C ALA A 254 16.53 22.33 -4.50
N LEU A 255 16.93 21.47 -3.56
CA LEU A 255 17.22 20.08 -3.86
C LEU A 255 15.97 19.29 -4.28
N LEU A 256 14.79 19.61 -3.71
CA LEU A 256 13.53 19.01 -4.09
C LEU A 256 13.14 19.39 -5.52
N CYS A 257 13.34 20.65 -5.94
CA CYS A 257 13.16 21.08 -7.33
C CYS A 257 14.06 20.28 -8.28
N PHE A 258 15.34 20.15 -7.94
CA PHE A 258 16.28 19.34 -8.71
C PHE A 258 15.84 17.88 -8.80
N TYR A 259 15.41 17.31 -7.68
CA TYR A 259 14.91 15.93 -7.63
C TYR A 259 13.67 15.73 -8.52
N ILE A 260 12.73 16.68 -8.55
CA ILE A 260 11.55 16.59 -9.40
C ILE A 260 11.94 16.55 -10.88
N VAL A 261 12.86 17.44 -11.29
CA VAL A 261 13.38 17.45 -12.66
C VAL A 261 14.10 16.12 -12.98
N PHE A 262 14.96 15.65 -12.07
CA PHE A 262 15.61 14.36 -12.18
C PHE A 262 14.60 13.20 -12.32
N LEU A 263 13.55 13.19 -11.49
CA LEU A 263 12.50 12.15 -11.52
C LEU A 263 11.76 12.14 -12.85
N LEU A 264 11.39 13.32 -13.37
CA LEU A 264 10.75 13.46 -14.69
C LEU A 264 11.66 12.98 -15.82
N ALA A 265 12.94 13.37 -15.80
CA ALA A 265 13.93 12.90 -16.77
C ALA A 265 14.10 11.37 -16.71
N MET A 266 14.16 10.80 -15.50
CA MET A 266 14.22 9.35 -15.31
C MET A 266 12.97 8.64 -15.87
N ILE A 267 11.78 9.19 -15.67
CA ILE A 267 10.54 8.63 -16.21
C ILE A 267 10.55 8.70 -17.74
N LEU A 268 10.94 9.82 -18.34
CA LEU A 268 10.89 10.02 -19.78
C LEU A 268 12.00 9.26 -20.55
N VAL A 269 13.17 9.08 -19.96
CA VAL A 269 14.33 8.45 -20.61
C VAL A 269 14.52 7.00 -20.20
N VAL A 270 14.60 6.77 -18.88
CA VAL A 270 14.99 5.44 -18.38
C VAL A 270 13.86 4.42 -18.50
N LEU A 271 12.59 4.82 -18.36
CA LEU A 271 11.49 3.87 -18.53
C LEU A 271 11.45 3.29 -19.95
N PRO A 272 11.42 4.09 -21.05
CA PRO A 272 11.43 3.54 -22.41
C PRO A 272 12.65 2.67 -22.67
N VAL A 273 13.85 3.13 -22.32
CA VAL A 273 15.10 2.34 -22.46
C VAL A 273 15.02 1.03 -21.68
N SER A 274 14.48 1.07 -20.44
CA SER A 274 14.35 -0.12 -19.60
C SER A 274 13.38 -1.15 -20.18
N VAL A 275 12.33 -0.73 -20.90
CA VAL A 275 11.39 -1.63 -21.58
C VAL A 275 12.11 -2.41 -22.68
N ILE A 276 12.92 -1.74 -23.49
CA ILE A 276 13.72 -2.37 -24.55
C ILE A 276 14.72 -3.36 -23.94
N LEU A 277 15.49 -2.91 -22.95
CA LEU A 277 16.51 -3.74 -22.30
C LEU A 277 15.89 -4.97 -21.62
N LYS A 278 14.74 -4.82 -20.94
CA LYS A 278 14.02 -5.94 -20.33
C LYS A 278 13.55 -6.94 -21.37
N LYS A 279 13.07 -6.49 -22.53
CA LYS A 279 12.63 -7.38 -23.61
C LYS A 279 13.81 -8.22 -24.11
N LEU A 280 15.00 -7.64 -24.25
CA LEU A 280 16.23 -8.33 -24.65
C LEU A 280 16.74 -9.31 -23.59
N LEU A 281 16.69 -8.91 -22.30
CA LEU A 281 17.22 -9.72 -21.19
C LEU A 281 16.18 -10.71 -20.62
N HIS A 282 14.92 -10.63 -21.04
CA HIS A 282 13.84 -11.47 -20.52
C HIS A 282 14.15 -12.97 -20.53
N PRO A 283 14.72 -13.57 -21.63
CA PRO A 283 15.03 -15.00 -21.64
C PRO A 283 16.00 -15.41 -20.53
N LEU A 284 17.01 -14.58 -20.25
CA LEU A 284 18.03 -14.82 -19.24
C LEU A 284 17.50 -14.64 -17.80
N LEU A 285 16.49 -13.78 -17.63
CA LEU A 285 15.98 -13.39 -16.32
C LEU A 285 14.68 -14.11 -15.92
N LYS A 286 14.03 -14.83 -16.84
CA LYS A 286 12.73 -15.47 -16.65
C LYS A 286 12.64 -16.33 -15.38
N GLY A 287 13.64 -17.21 -15.17
CA GLY A 287 13.65 -18.07 -13.97
C GLY A 287 13.78 -17.31 -12.67
N ARG A 288 14.57 -16.23 -12.65
CA ARG A 288 14.72 -15.36 -11.47
C ARG A 288 13.47 -14.51 -11.22
N LEU A 289 12.85 -14.02 -12.28
CA LEU A 289 11.60 -13.25 -12.19
C LEU A 289 10.48 -14.11 -11.64
N LYS A 290 10.33 -15.36 -12.12
CA LYS A 290 9.32 -16.27 -11.61
C LYS A 290 9.52 -16.55 -10.11
N LYS A 291 10.72 -16.89 -9.67
CA LYS A 291 11.00 -17.08 -8.23
C LYS A 291 10.67 -15.86 -7.39
N LEU A 292 10.95 -14.66 -7.90
CA LEU A 292 10.59 -13.42 -7.20
C LEU A 292 9.07 -13.19 -7.20
N ALA A 293 8.39 -13.48 -8.30
CA ALA A 293 6.93 -13.38 -8.36
C ALA A 293 6.26 -14.34 -7.38
N ASP A 294 6.73 -15.60 -7.32
CA ASP A 294 6.25 -16.61 -6.37
C ASP A 294 6.47 -16.15 -4.92
N TYR A 295 7.64 -15.57 -4.62
CA TYR A 295 7.93 -14.99 -3.31
C TYR A 295 6.95 -13.88 -2.93
N TYR A 296 6.71 -12.92 -3.85
CA TYR A 296 5.81 -11.78 -3.57
C TYR A 296 4.33 -12.17 -3.57
N ALA A 297 3.97 -13.29 -4.20
CA ALA A 297 2.60 -13.80 -4.20
C ALA A 297 2.20 -14.37 -2.83
N GLN A 298 3.16 -14.78 -2.01
CA GLN A 298 2.92 -15.32 -0.67
C GLN A 298 2.88 -14.22 0.39
N PRO A 299 2.05 -14.33 1.42
CA PRO A 299 1.93 -13.31 2.47
C PRO A 299 3.26 -13.04 3.17
N SER A 300 3.93 -14.06 3.69
CA SER A 300 5.21 -13.93 4.41
C SER A 300 6.43 -13.95 3.48
N GLY A 301 6.30 -14.43 2.25
CA GLY A 301 7.41 -14.61 1.32
C GLY A 301 8.28 -15.84 1.62
N ARG A 302 7.71 -16.88 2.19
CA ARG A 302 8.38 -18.17 2.45
C ARG A 302 8.03 -19.21 1.39
#